data_7eaa71d991c0edf574d1bf233489feae
#
_entry.id   7eaa71d991c0edf574d1bf233489feae
#
_cell.length_a   1.000
_cell.length_b   1.000
_cell.length_c   1.000
_cell.angle_alpha   90.00
_cell.angle_beta   90.00
_cell.angle_gamma   90.00
#
_symmetry.space_group_name_H-M   'P 1'
#
loop_
_entity.id
_entity.type
_entity.pdbx_description
1 polymer ?
#
loop_
_entity_poly.entity_id
_entity_poly.type
_entity_poly.pdbx_seq_one_letter_code
_entity_poly.pdbx_strand_id
1 'polypeptide(L)'
;MAPVYYGLINLQNVKRPLHTYGEIIGYVPQAEKTYAYFHTGYPHMNEYQLAIGETTLSQKDELKVEYGMGKQIMTIEQAQLFALQRCKTAREAIKLITSLVEKYGFLPSGGPESEALCIADPNEA
;
A
#
# COMPACT_ATOMS: atom_id res chain seq x y z
N MET A 1 -12.30 10.17 7.27
CA MET A 1 -10.88 10.04 6.89
C MET A 1 -10.41 8.63 7.17
N ALA A 2 -9.67 8.05 6.23
CA ALA A 2 -9.06 6.73 6.41
C ALA A 2 -7.63 6.89 6.96
N PRO A 3 -7.26 6.20 8.03
CA PRO A 3 -5.92 6.28 8.58
C PRO A 3 -4.89 5.61 7.66
N VAL A 4 -3.68 6.15 7.68
CA VAL A 4 -2.49 5.57 7.05
C VAL A 4 -1.55 5.13 8.14
N TYR A 5 -1.13 3.87 8.10
CA TYR A 5 -0.28 3.27 9.13
C TYR A 5 1.14 3.06 8.61
N TYR A 6 2.11 3.24 9.49
CA TYR A 6 3.46 2.73 9.30
C TYR A 6 3.64 1.43 10.08
N GLY A 7 4.26 0.44 9.45
CA GLY A 7 4.49 -0.86 10.07
C GLY A 7 3.36 -1.89 9.88
N LEU A 8 2.51 -1.70 8.88
CA LEU A 8 1.46 -2.67 8.53
C LEU A 8 2.04 -4.07 8.24
N ILE A 9 3.19 -4.12 7.62
CA ILE A 9 3.96 -5.36 7.33
C ILE A 9 4.32 -6.15 8.60
N ASN A 10 4.49 -5.49 9.73
CA ASN A 10 4.85 -6.16 10.98
C ASN A 10 3.75 -7.10 11.49
N LEU A 11 2.54 -7.03 10.95
CA LEU A 11 1.46 -7.96 11.26
C LEU A 11 1.78 -9.40 10.87
N GLN A 12 2.67 -9.64 9.92
CA GLN A 12 3.06 -10.98 9.47
C GLN A 12 3.77 -11.80 10.55
N ASN A 13 4.47 -11.16 11.46
CA ASN A 13 5.36 -11.79 12.44
C ASN A 13 4.81 -11.82 13.88
N VAL A 14 3.56 -11.41 14.08
CA VAL A 14 3.05 -11.21 15.43
C VAL A 14 1.85 -12.11 15.69
N LYS A 15 1.93 -12.89 16.76
CA LYS A 15 0.78 -13.60 17.39
C LYS A 15 -0.18 -12.58 18.02
N ARG A 16 -0.65 -11.60 17.25
CA ARG A 16 -1.56 -10.55 17.71
C ARG A 16 -2.87 -10.58 16.92
N PRO A 17 -3.96 -10.07 17.49
CA PRO A 17 -5.21 -9.94 16.74
C PRO A 17 -5.03 -9.16 15.44
N LEU A 18 -5.74 -9.55 14.41
CA LEU A 18 -5.68 -9.03 13.03
C LEU A 18 -5.87 -7.51 12.87
N HIS A 19 -6.14 -6.78 13.92
CA HIS A 19 -6.41 -5.33 13.89
C HIS A 19 -5.30 -4.50 14.53
N THR A 20 -4.16 -5.10 14.85
CA THR A 20 -3.05 -4.34 15.44
C THR A 20 -2.20 -3.79 14.31
N TYR A 21 -2.51 -2.60 13.89
CA TYR A 21 -1.71 -1.81 12.96
C TYR A 21 -0.51 -1.20 13.70
N GLY A 22 0.46 -0.72 12.93
CA GLY A 22 1.53 0.12 13.45
C GLY A 22 1.03 1.52 13.83
N GLU A 23 1.94 2.48 13.86
CA GLU A 23 1.63 3.87 14.17
C GLU A 23 0.80 4.54 13.06
N ILE A 24 -0.19 5.36 13.44
CA ILE A 24 -0.91 6.21 12.48
C ILE A 24 -0.02 7.42 12.15
N ILE A 25 0.34 7.54 10.88
CA ILE A 25 1.24 8.59 10.39
C ILE A 25 0.54 9.63 9.52
N GLY A 26 -0.74 9.43 9.24
CA GLY A 26 -1.53 10.37 8.46
C GLY A 26 -2.92 9.86 8.13
N TYR A 27 -3.61 10.62 7.30
CA TYR A 27 -4.97 10.31 6.85
C TYR A 27 -5.16 10.65 5.38
N VAL A 28 -5.98 9.84 4.70
CA VAL A 28 -6.46 10.11 3.35
C VAL A 28 -7.99 10.16 3.33
N PRO A 29 -8.64 10.71 2.31
CA PRO A 29 -10.10 10.66 2.19
C PRO A 29 -10.62 9.24 2.25
N GLN A 30 -11.66 8.99 3.03
CA GLN A 30 -12.33 7.69 3.08
C GLN A 30 -13.25 7.52 1.88
N ALA A 31 -13.30 6.30 1.33
CA ALA A 31 -14.29 5.93 0.33
C ALA A 31 -15.65 5.67 0.99
N GLU A 32 -16.74 5.96 0.29
CA GLU A 32 -18.10 5.66 0.78
C GLU A 32 -18.34 4.16 0.91
N LYS A 33 -17.76 3.39 0.00
CA LYS A 33 -17.85 1.92 -0.03
C LYS A 33 -16.46 1.32 -0.29
N THR A 34 -16.16 0.24 0.41
CA THR A 34 -14.95 -0.54 0.19
C THR A 34 -15.30 -1.97 -0.20
N TYR A 35 -14.43 -2.59 -0.99
CA TYR A 35 -14.55 -3.97 -1.41
C TYR A 35 -13.91 -4.92 -0.40
N ALA A 36 -14.37 -6.16 -0.36
CA ALA A 36 -13.73 -7.21 0.42
C ALA A 36 -12.37 -7.59 -0.21
N TYR A 37 -11.37 -7.77 0.63
CA TYR A 37 -10.01 -8.12 0.22
C TYR A 37 -9.33 -8.98 1.27
N PHE A 38 -8.26 -9.68 0.89
CA PHE A 38 -7.41 -10.40 1.83
C PHE A 38 -6.49 -9.42 2.57
N HIS A 39 -6.72 -9.27 3.85
CA HIS A 39 -5.92 -8.41 4.71
C HIS A 39 -4.68 -9.15 5.21
N THR A 40 -3.54 -8.82 4.66
CA THR A 40 -2.22 -9.36 5.01
C THR A 40 -1.23 -8.20 5.14
N GLY A 41 0.00 -8.48 5.53
CA GLY A 41 1.05 -7.46 5.60
C GLY A 41 1.22 -6.72 4.26
N TYR A 42 1.20 -7.48 3.16
CA TYR A 42 1.05 -6.96 1.79
C TYR A 42 -0.27 -7.50 1.21
N PRO A 43 -1.37 -6.75 1.30
CA PRO A 43 -2.66 -7.18 0.76
C PRO A 43 -2.56 -7.46 -0.73
N HIS A 44 -3.13 -8.57 -1.21
CA HIS A 44 -2.80 -9.08 -2.55
C HIS A 44 -3.97 -9.32 -3.48
N MET A 45 -5.22 -9.43 -3.01
CA MET A 45 -6.37 -9.68 -3.88
C MET A 45 -7.67 -9.21 -3.25
N ASN A 46 -8.60 -8.72 -4.08
CA ASN A 46 -9.95 -8.35 -3.67
C ASN A 46 -11.04 -9.23 -4.31
N GLU A 47 -12.30 -9.00 -3.96
CA GLU A 47 -13.46 -9.74 -4.44
C GLU A 47 -13.71 -9.64 -5.96
N TYR A 48 -13.12 -8.66 -6.63
CA TYR A 48 -13.17 -8.51 -8.10
C TYR A 48 -12.02 -9.19 -8.82
N GLN A 49 -11.20 -9.99 -8.11
CA GLN A 49 -10.01 -10.64 -8.65
C GLN A 49 -8.95 -9.63 -9.14
N LEU A 50 -8.99 -8.41 -8.64
CA LEU A 50 -7.86 -7.50 -8.74
C LEU A 50 -6.75 -8.04 -7.85
N ALA A 51 -5.59 -8.34 -8.42
CA ALA A 51 -4.43 -8.89 -7.74
C ALA A 51 -3.25 -7.95 -7.84
N ILE A 52 -2.52 -7.80 -6.74
CA ILE A 52 -1.33 -6.95 -6.65
C ILE A 52 -0.22 -7.75 -5.97
N GLY A 53 0.89 -7.92 -6.68
CA GLY A 53 2.14 -8.48 -6.14
C GLY A 53 3.16 -7.37 -5.93
N GLU A 54 3.95 -7.47 -4.89
CA GLU A 54 5.00 -6.51 -4.54
C GLU A 54 6.37 -7.20 -4.57
N THR A 55 7.41 -6.44 -4.91
CA THR A 55 8.80 -6.87 -4.77
C THR A 55 9.70 -5.69 -4.43
N THR A 56 10.64 -5.92 -3.53
CA THR A 56 11.62 -4.92 -3.11
C THR A 56 12.78 -4.84 -4.11
N LEU A 57 13.21 -3.65 -4.41
CA LEU A 57 14.32 -3.37 -5.33
C LEU A 57 15.36 -2.48 -4.65
N SER A 58 16.63 -2.67 -5.01
CA SER A 58 17.68 -1.70 -4.68
C SER A 58 17.46 -0.42 -5.47
N GLN A 59 17.85 0.70 -4.90
CA GLN A 59 17.79 1.99 -5.58
C GLN A 59 19.06 2.79 -5.39
N LYS A 60 19.19 3.87 -6.16
CA LYS A 60 20.30 4.82 -6.02
C LYS A 60 20.24 5.54 -4.69
N ASP A 61 21.39 5.80 -4.09
CA ASP A 61 21.50 6.45 -2.78
C ASP A 61 20.79 7.81 -2.73
N GLU A 62 20.82 8.56 -3.83
CA GLU A 62 20.19 9.88 -3.94
C GLU A 62 18.65 9.83 -3.87
N LEU A 63 18.05 8.66 -4.11
CA LEU A 63 16.61 8.46 -4.11
C LEU A 63 16.10 7.82 -2.83
N LYS A 64 17.01 7.45 -1.91
CA LYS A 64 16.63 6.80 -0.67
C LYS A 64 15.82 7.71 0.23
N VAL A 65 14.71 7.19 0.73
CA VAL A 65 13.81 7.84 1.68
C VAL A 65 13.62 6.92 2.88
N GLU A 66 13.66 7.48 4.07
CA GLU A 66 13.42 6.75 5.32
C GLU A 66 12.30 7.39 6.12
N TYR A 67 11.64 6.58 6.95
CA TYR A 67 10.64 7.07 7.89
C TYR A 67 11.22 8.16 8.80
N GLY A 68 10.50 9.27 8.92
CA GLY A 68 10.93 10.43 9.71
C GLY A 68 11.83 11.44 8.99
N MET A 69 12.27 11.16 7.76
CA MET A 69 13.11 12.08 6.98
C MET A 69 12.35 13.11 6.16
N GLY A 70 11.02 13.12 6.23
CA GLY A 70 10.19 14.04 5.48
C GLY A 70 8.73 13.95 5.87
N LYS A 71 7.86 14.39 4.97
CA LYS A 71 6.40 14.39 5.17
C LYS A 71 5.69 13.24 4.45
N GLN A 72 6.44 12.30 3.89
CA GLN A 72 5.91 11.15 3.16
C GLN A 72 5.15 10.24 4.12
N ILE A 73 3.97 9.79 3.71
CA ILE A 73 3.14 8.90 4.52
C ILE A 73 2.63 7.67 3.77
N MET A 74 2.76 7.63 2.42
CA MET A 74 2.18 6.54 1.64
C MET A 74 3.16 5.38 1.49
N THR A 75 3.05 4.39 2.37
CA THR A 75 3.78 3.13 2.21
C THR A 75 3.15 2.29 1.10
N ILE A 76 3.93 1.37 0.52
CA ILE A 76 3.46 0.58 -0.61
C ILE A 76 2.31 -0.35 -0.19
N GLU A 77 2.40 -0.98 0.97
CA GLU A 77 1.34 -1.84 1.51
C GLU A 77 0.05 -1.08 1.79
N GLN A 78 0.13 0.20 2.18
CA GLN A 78 -1.06 1.05 2.33
C GLN A 78 -1.65 1.43 0.98
N ALA A 79 -0.82 1.73 -0.01
CA ALA A 79 -1.27 2.01 -1.37
C ALA A 79 -1.97 0.78 -1.98
N GLN A 80 -1.42 -0.42 -1.79
CA GLN A 80 -2.06 -1.69 -2.19
C GLN A 80 -3.41 -1.88 -1.50
N LEU A 81 -3.46 -1.67 -0.19
CA LEU A 81 -4.68 -1.78 0.60
C LEU A 81 -5.77 -0.85 0.08
N PHE A 82 -5.46 0.42 -0.15
CA PHE A 82 -6.44 1.36 -0.69
C PHE A 82 -6.88 1.00 -2.11
N ALA A 83 -5.98 0.51 -2.95
CA ALA A 83 -6.34 0.06 -4.29
C ALA A 83 -7.29 -1.15 -4.25
N LEU A 84 -7.01 -2.14 -3.42
CA LEU A 84 -7.89 -3.31 -3.26
C LEU A 84 -9.25 -2.96 -2.67
N GLN A 85 -9.31 -1.99 -1.77
CA GLN A 85 -10.58 -1.50 -1.21
C GLN A 85 -11.43 -0.69 -2.20
N ARG A 86 -10.84 -0.08 -3.24
CA ARG A 86 -11.48 0.98 -4.02
C ARG A 86 -11.53 0.74 -5.52
N CYS A 87 -10.78 -0.24 -6.04
CA CYS A 87 -10.63 -0.49 -7.47
C CYS A 87 -11.11 -1.88 -7.86
N LYS A 88 -11.63 -1.99 -9.09
CA LYS A 88 -12.05 -3.26 -9.68
C LYS A 88 -11.08 -3.77 -10.74
N THR A 89 -10.35 -2.85 -11.37
CA THR A 89 -9.47 -3.17 -12.50
C THR A 89 -8.02 -2.77 -12.24
N ALA A 90 -7.10 -3.39 -12.95
CA ALA A 90 -5.68 -3.07 -12.88
C ALA A 90 -5.42 -1.60 -13.21
N ARG A 91 -6.07 -1.05 -14.23
CA ARG A 91 -5.93 0.36 -14.62
C ARG A 91 -6.42 1.34 -13.56
N GLU A 92 -7.54 1.04 -12.91
CA GLU A 92 -8.02 1.85 -11.79
C GLU A 92 -7.01 1.84 -10.63
N ALA A 93 -6.46 0.66 -10.32
CA ALA A 93 -5.45 0.50 -9.27
C ALA A 93 -4.18 1.30 -9.56
N ILE A 94 -3.65 1.23 -10.78
CA ILE A 94 -2.48 2.01 -11.20
C ILE A 94 -2.74 3.52 -11.00
N LYS A 95 -3.86 4.01 -11.49
CA LYS A 95 -4.22 5.43 -11.38
C LYS A 95 -4.36 5.88 -9.92
N LEU A 96 -5.00 5.06 -9.09
CA LEU A 96 -5.17 5.38 -7.67
C LEU A 96 -3.83 5.36 -6.94
N ILE A 97 -3.03 4.31 -7.08
CA ILE A 97 -1.74 4.16 -6.41
C ILE A 97 -0.81 5.33 -6.78
N THR A 98 -0.67 5.62 -8.06
CA THR A 98 0.18 6.74 -8.51
C THR A 98 -0.30 8.07 -7.96
N SER A 99 -1.61 8.34 -7.98
CA SER A 99 -2.15 9.59 -7.41
C SER A 99 -1.93 9.72 -5.90
N LEU A 100 -2.03 8.61 -5.16
CA LEU A 100 -1.76 8.60 -3.72
C LEU A 100 -0.27 8.88 -3.44
N VAL A 101 0.62 8.24 -4.19
CA VAL A 101 2.07 8.43 -4.04
C VAL A 101 2.48 9.85 -4.42
N GLU A 102 1.95 10.40 -5.50
CA GLU A 102 2.21 11.79 -5.90
C GLU A 102 1.74 12.80 -4.85
N LYS A 103 0.56 12.57 -4.29
CA LYS A 103 -0.04 13.51 -3.33
C LYS A 103 0.54 13.41 -1.92
N TYR A 104 0.82 12.20 -1.45
CA TYR A 104 1.19 11.95 -0.06
C TYR A 104 2.65 11.53 0.14
N GLY A 105 3.40 11.38 -0.94
CA GLY A 105 4.80 10.98 -0.94
C GLY A 105 5.01 9.50 -0.60
N PHE A 106 5.84 8.83 -1.39
CA PHE A 106 6.23 7.43 -1.16
C PHE A 106 7.08 7.29 0.10
N LEU A 107 6.78 6.27 0.88
CA LEU A 107 7.55 5.86 2.05
C LEU A 107 7.79 4.35 1.98
N PRO A 108 9.06 3.90 1.98
CA PRO A 108 9.36 2.46 1.99
C PRO A 108 8.93 1.80 3.29
N SER A 109 8.55 0.52 3.21
CA SER A 109 7.99 -0.22 4.35
C SER A 109 9.04 -0.75 5.34
N GLY A 110 10.25 -1.03 4.90
CA GLY A 110 11.22 -1.76 5.70
C GLY A 110 12.66 -1.24 5.64
N GLY A 111 12.89 -0.07 5.10
CA GLY A 111 14.23 0.50 4.93
C GLY A 111 14.30 1.38 3.69
N PRO A 112 15.45 1.94 3.34
CA PRO A 112 15.58 2.88 2.23
C PRO A 112 15.60 2.18 0.86
N GLU A 113 14.69 1.26 0.63
CA GLU A 113 14.56 0.47 -0.59
C GLU A 113 13.52 1.07 -1.55
N SER A 114 13.56 0.65 -2.78
CA SER A 114 12.49 0.86 -3.77
C SER A 114 11.59 -0.36 -3.84
N GLU A 115 10.41 -0.17 -4.42
CA GLU A 115 9.45 -1.25 -4.57
C GLU A 115 8.80 -1.20 -5.95
N ALA A 116 8.48 -2.36 -6.50
CA ALA A 116 7.76 -2.51 -7.74
C ALA A 116 6.48 -3.30 -7.52
N LEU A 117 5.44 -2.97 -8.26
CA LEU A 117 4.16 -3.66 -8.22
C LEU A 117 3.86 -4.32 -9.55
N CYS A 118 3.39 -5.57 -9.48
CA CYS A 118 2.73 -6.24 -10.59
C CYS A 118 1.23 -6.25 -10.30
N ILE A 119 0.42 -5.70 -11.18
CA ILE A 119 -1.01 -5.50 -10.97
C ILE A 119 -1.77 -6.17 -12.10
N ALA A 120 -2.72 -7.04 -11.75
CA ALA A 120 -3.51 -7.81 -12.71
C ALA A 120 -4.99 -7.85 -12.30
N ASP A 121 -5.85 -7.96 -13.29
CA ASP A 121 -7.27 -8.29 -13.14
C ASP A 121 -7.64 -9.41 -14.12
N PRO A 122 -8.91 -9.89 -14.17
CA PRO A 122 -9.29 -10.97 -15.11
C PRO A 122 -9.09 -10.69 -16.60
N ASN A 123 -8.82 -9.44 -16.98
CA ASN A 123 -8.74 -9.03 -18.38
C ASN A 123 -7.34 -8.58 -18.81
N GLU A 124 -6.51 -8.09 -17.88
CA GLU A 124 -5.20 -7.54 -18.20
C GLU A 124 -4.21 -7.58 -17.01
N ALA A 125 -2.94 -7.46 -17.37
CA ALA A 125 -1.84 -7.33 -16.41
C ALA A 125 -0.81 -6.31 -16.94
#